data_a1253ae8f120624f24d55015751d3b71
#
_entry.id   a1253ae8f120624f24d55015751d3b71
#
_cell.length_a   1.000
_cell.length_b   1.000
_cell.length_c   1.000
_cell.angle_alpha   90.00
_cell.angle_beta   90.00
_cell.angle_gamma   90.00
#
_symmetry.space_group_name_H-M   'P 1'
#
loop_
_entity.id
_entity.type
_entity.pdbx_description
1 polymer ?
#
loop_
_entity_poly.entity_id
_entity_poly.type
_entity_poly.pdbx_seq_one_letter_code
_entity_poly.pdbx_strand_id
1 'polypeptide(L)'
;MKYNQVSKKLSRRFGLMAITGCVKTLVLCAVSTLPLGNALAEDGKTMRLGIIGLDTSHVPAFTKEFHKDPVADPALEGFRVVAAYPFGSADIESSASRIPKYTAEVRAMGVEVVDSIADLLSKVDAVLLETNDGRLHLEQALEVFQAGKPVFIDKPTGSRLAEVVAIYQAAEHYRAKVFSSSSLRFSPGAQEIRAGKFGDVLGCDAYSPCALEPTHVDLYWYGIHGVESLFTCMGEGCVQVTHQSTKDAELAVGIWDGGRIGTFRGIRGGSSGYGGSVFGAKGIGAIGPYGGYRPLVIEIAKFFRTGQSPVSAGETIQIYAFMQAALASKQRGGVPVTIDEVMKTAKVEAAKLLEGKL
;
A
#
# COMPACT_ATOMS: atom_id res chain seq x y z
N MET A 1 -53.75 25.88 -15.39
CA MET A 1 -53.84 27.00 -16.33
C MET A 1 -52.67 26.90 -17.32
N LYS A 2 -53.03 26.60 -18.60
CA LYS A 2 -52.54 27.08 -19.90
C LYS A 2 -51.03 27.24 -20.06
N TYR A 3 -50.39 26.31 -20.83
CA TYR A 3 -50.11 26.32 -22.27
C TYR A 3 -49.29 27.52 -22.76
N ASN A 4 -48.06 27.26 -23.33
CA ASN A 4 -47.85 27.42 -24.76
C ASN A 4 -46.53 26.83 -25.26
N GLN A 5 -46.67 25.97 -26.26
CA GLN A 5 -45.65 25.57 -27.23
C GLN A 5 -45.53 26.67 -28.28
N VAL A 6 -44.34 26.84 -28.83
CA VAL A 6 -44.15 27.29 -30.24
C VAL A 6 -42.99 26.56 -30.88
N SER A 7 -43.32 25.74 -31.84
CA SER A 7 -42.43 25.21 -32.87
C SER A 7 -42.32 26.20 -34.02
N LYS A 8 -41.17 26.26 -34.72
CA LYS A 8 -41.16 26.57 -36.18
C LYS A 8 -39.94 25.95 -36.87
N LYS A 9 -40.30 25.26 -37.93
CA LYS A 9 -39.52 24.62 -39.00
C LYS A 9 -39.00 25.63 -40.04
N LEU A 10 -38.20 25.09 -40.98
CA LEU A 10 -37.85 25.43 -42.37
C LEU A 10 -36.51 26.19 -42.50
N SER A 11 -35.67 25.99 -43.54
CA SER A 11 -35.75 25.18 -44.78
C SER A 11 -34.36 25.07 -45.43
N ARG A 12 -34.25 24.07 -46.31
CA ARG A 12 -33.16 23.76 -47.24
C ARG A 12 -32.70 24.95 -48.14
N ARG A 13 -31.40 25.00 -48.49
CA ARG A 13 -30.99 25.30 -49.87
C ARG A 13 -29.69 24.59 -50.22
N PHE A 14 -29.74 23.91 -51.34
CA PHE A 14 -28.66 23.31 -52.10
C PHE A 14 -27.75 24.37 -52.75
N GLY A 15 -26.48 24.14 -52.83
CA GLY A 15 -25.57 24.85 -53.71
C GLY A 15 -24.35 23.97 -54.04
N LEU A 16 -24.37 23.46 -55.26
CA LEU A 16 -23.31 22.64 -55.86
C LEU A 16 -22.37 23.60 -56.64
N MET A 17 -21.04 23.57 -56.39
CA MET A 17 -20.04 23.94 -57.43
C MET A 17 -18.61 23.54 -56.96
N ALA A 18 -18.10 22.60 -57.70
CA ALA A 18 -16.89 22.66 -58.55
C ALA A 18 -15.51 22.51 -57.87
N ILE A 19 -14.94 21.46 -58.26
CA ILE A 19 -13.62 20.87 -58.28
C ILE A 19 -12.49 21.87 -58.59
N THR A 20 -11.46 21.93 -57.75
CA THR A 20 -10.09 22.21 -58.21
C THR A 20 -9.10 21.44 -57.33
N GLY A 21 -8.25 20.67 -57.98
CA GLY A 21 -7.33 19.75 -57.33
C GLY A 21 -6.18 20.49 -56.60
N CYS A 22 -5.82 19.93 -55.48
CA CYS A 22 -4.53 20.23 -54.86
C CYS A 22 -3.91 18.92 -54.37
N VAL A 23 -2.84 18.51 -54.98
CA VAL A 23 -1.99 17.41 -54.63
C VAL A 23 -1.43 17.67 -53.25
N LYS A 24 -1.89 16.94 -52.22
CA LYS A 24 -1.27 16.94 -50.92
C LYS A 24 -0.30 15.78 -50.80
N THR A 25 0.97 16.11 -50.80
CA THR A 25 2.08 15.24 -50.45
C THR A 25 1.83 14.66 -49.06
N LEU A 26 1.61 13.35 -48.97
CA LEU A 26 1.52 12.61 -47.71
C LEU A 26 2.96 12.47 -47.15
N VAL A 27 3.30 13.26 -46.16
CA VAL A 27 4.49 13.02 -45.34
C VAL A 27 4.08 11.92 -44.34
N LEU A 28 4.50 10.70 -44.58
CA LEU A 28 4.40 9.59 -43.68
C LEU A 28 5.38 9.82 -42.52
N CYS A 29 4.92 10.42 -41.42
CA CYS A 29 5.64 10.34 -40.16
C CYS A 29 5.56 8.90 -39.63
N ALA A 30 6.62 8.14 -39.84
CA ALA A 30 6.82 6.87 -39.15
C ALA A 30 6.98 7.16 -37.64
N VAL A 31 5.90 7.05 -36.89
CA VAL A 31 5.97 6.95 -35.42
C VAL A 31 6.58 5.60 -35.11
N SER A 32 7.89 5.58 -34.84
CA SER A 32 8.55 4.43 -34.25
C SER A 32 8.01 4.25 -32.84
N THR A 33 7.01 3.36 -32.71
CA THR A 33 6.61 2.81 -31.42
C THR A 33 7.76 1.94 -30.93
N LEU A 34 8.61 2.50 -30.06
CA LEU A 34 9.49 1.67 -29.25
C LEU A 34 8.59 0.77 -28.42
N PRO A 35 8.77 -0.56 -28.45
CA PRO A 35 8.05 -1.42 -27.55
C PRO A 35 8.46 -1.05 -26.11
N LEU A 36 7.48 -0.65 -25.27
CA LEU A 36 7.66 -0.69 -23.82
C LEU A 36 8.06 -2.14 -23.51
N GLY A 37 9.31 -2.32 -23.12
CA GLY A 37 9.82 -3.63 -22.76
C GLY A 37 9.06 -4.15 -21.55
N ASN A 38 8.11 -5.04 -21.79
CA ASN A 38 7.65 -5.98 -20.81
C ASN A 38 8.83 -6.91 -20.50
N ALA A 39 9.55 -6.61 -19.42
CA ALA A 39 10.40 -7.60 -18.79
C ALA A 39 9.46 -8.59 -18.07
N LEU A 40 8.79 -9.42 -18.88
CA LEU A 40 8.13 -10.61 -18.37
C LEU A 40 9.23 -11.60 -18.01
N ALA A 41 9.06 -12.32 -16.90
CA ALA A 41 9.91 -13.45 -16.57
C ALA A 41 10.02 -14.36 -17.82
N GLU A 42 11.26 -14.64 -18.24
CA GLU A 42 11.51 -15.67 -19.25
C GLU A 42 10.87 -16.96 -18.76
N ASP A 43 10.04 -17.59 -19.59
CA ASP A 43 9.37 -18.84 -19.24
C ASP A 43 10.39 -19.86 -18.71
N GLY A 44 10.20 -20.26 -17.43
CA GLY A 44 11.01 -21.28 -16.76
C GLY A 44 12.11 -20.81 -15.83
N LYS A 45 12.39 -19.49 -15.71
CA LYS A 45 13.40 -18.97 -14.80
C LYS A 45 12.80 -18.59 -13.44
N THR A 46 13.36 -19.18 -12.37
CA THR A 46 12.98 -18.83 -10.99
C THR A 46 13.33 -17.37 -10.67
N MET A 47 12.34 -16.59 -10.23
CA MET A 47 12.54 -15.23 -9.71
C MET A 47 13.12 -15.31 -8.30
N ARG A 48 14.31 -14.79 -8.13
CA ARG A 48 15.07 -14.79 -6.88
C ARG A 48 14.63 -13.61 -6.00
N LEU A 49 14.14 -13.91 -4.81
CA LEU A 49 13.70 -12.91 -3.84
C LEU A 49 14.77 -12.69 -2.77
N GLY A 50 14.94 -11.42 -2.36
CA GLY A 50 15.75 -11.04 -1.22
C GLY A 50 14.92 -10.47 -0.10
N ILE A 51 15.32 -10.69 1.15
CA ILE A 51 14.69 -10.09 2.34
C ILE A 51 15.65 -9.11 3.00
N ILE A 52 15.21 -7.87 3.21
CA ILE A 52 15.88 -6.88 4.04
C ILE A 52 15.13 -6.78 5.37
N GLY A 53 15.85 -7.01 6.48
CA GLY A 53 15.26 -7.07 7.82
C GLY A 53 14.83 -8.49 8.22
N LEU A 54 15.34 -8.96 9.37
CA LEU A 54 15.00 -10.29 9.91
C LEU A 54 14.40 -10.19 11.33
N ASP A 55 13.55 -9.20 11.57
CA ASP A 55 13.03 -8.82 12.89
C ASP A 55 11.50 -8.87 13.03
N THR A 56 10.80 -9.34 12.00
CA THR A 56 9.34 -9.57 12.00
C THR A 56 8.98 -11.03 11.76
N SER A 57 7.83 -11.46 12.27
CA SER A 57 7.29 -12.81 12.02
C SER A 57 6.89 -13.05 10.56
N HIS A 58 6.81 -11.99 9.74
CA HIS A 58 6.51 -12.11 8.31
C HIS A 58 7.65 -12.82 7.58
N VAL A 59 8.90 -12.56 7.95
CA VAL A 59 10.10 -13.16 7.36
C VAL A 59 10.01 -14.69 7.23
N PRO A 60 9.91 -15.47 8.32
CA PRO A 60 9.78 -16.92 8.18
C PRO A 60 8.42 -17.34 7.59
N ALA A 61 7.36 -16.56 7.78
CA ALA A 61 6.05 -16.89 7.24
C ALA A 61 5.99 -16.75 5.71
N PHE A 62 6.48 -15.66 5.15
CA PHE A 62 6.52 -15.44 3.71
C PHE A 62 7.52 -16.37 3.03
N THR A 63 8.69 -16.57 3.62
CA THR A 63 9.67 -17.55 3.12
C THR A 63 9.05 -18.94 3.01
N LYS A 64 8.31 -19.39 4.03
CA LYS A 64 7.62 -20.69 3.99
C LYS A 64 6.57 -20.77 2.86
N GLU A 65 5.82 -19.70 2.59
CA GLU A 65 4.84 -19.70 1.50
C GLU A 65 5.54 -19.84 0.12
N PHE A 66 6.65 -19.13 -0.11
CA PHE A 66 7.43 -19.23 -1.36
C PHE A 66 8.23 -20.54 -1.50
N HIS A 67 8.49 -21.25 -0.40
CA HIS A 67 9.30 -22.49 -0.40
C HIS A 67 8.45 -23.75 -0.31
N LYS A 68 7.12 -23.68 -0.34
CA LYS A 68 6.25 -24.86 -0.30
C LYS A 68 6.48 -25.76 -1.53
N ASP A 69 6.58 -27.06 -1.29
CA ASP A 69 6.66 -28.10 -2.30
C ASP A 69 5.68 -29.24 -1.93
N PRO A 70 4.66 -29.52 -2.75
CA PRO A 70 4.28 -28.78 -3.94
C PRO A 70 3.83 -27.34 -3.64
N VAL A 71 3.91 -26.48 -4.65
CA VAL A 71 3.51 -25.07 -4.53
C VAL A 71 2.06 -24.96 -4.08
N ALA A 72 1.82 -24.10 -3.08
CA ALA A 72 0.50 -23.98 -2.45
C ALA A 72 -0.54 -23.24 -3.33
N ASP A 73 -0.08 -22.44 -4.29
CA ASP A 73 -0.89 -21.69 -5.24
C ASP A 73 -0.07 -21.45 -6.53
N PRO A 74 -0.64 -21.62 -7.72
CA PRO A 74 0.07 -21.39 -8.99
C PRO A 74 0.68 -20.00 -9.14
N ALA A 75 0.13 -18.98 -8.45
CA ALA A 75 0.70 -17.65 -8.45
C ALA A 75 2.08 -17.57 -7.78
N LEU A 76 2.43 -18.52 -6.90
CA LEU A 76 3.71 -18.60 -6.20
C LEU A 76 4.75 -19.47 -6.96
N GLU A 77 4.36 -20.10 -8.05
CA GLU A 77 5.27 -20.92 -8.86
C GLU A 77 6.40 -20.06 -9.46
N GLY A 78 7.62 -20.59 -9.43
CA GLY A 78 8.78 -19.89 -9.97
C GLY A 78 9.35 -18.77 -9.10
N PHE A 79 8.97 -18.67 -7.83
CA PHE A 79 9.56 -17.74 -6.86
C PHE A 79 10.35 -18.50 -5.80
N ARG A 80 11.47 -17.91 -5.35
CA ARG A 80 12.24 -18.45 -4.23
C ARG A 80 12.99 -17.35 -3.50
N VAL A 81 12.91 -17.33 -2.18
CA VAL A 81 13.77 -16.51 -1.33
C VAL A 81 15.17 -17.14 -1.31
N VAL A 82 16.18 -16.39 -1.75
CA VAL A 82 17.56 -16.91 -1.90
C VAL A 82 18.58 -16.20 -1.01
N ALA A 83 18.31 -14.94 -0.64
CA ALA A 83 19.23 -14.15 0.19
C ALA A 83 18.47 -13.32 1.22
N ALA A 84 19.09 -13.04 2.36
CA ALA A 84 18.52 -12.20 3.41
C ALA A 84 19.60 -11.39 4.13
N TYR A 85 19.30 -10.12 4.42
CA TYR A 85 20.14 -9.22 5.20
C TYR A 85 19.57 -9.06 6.61
N PRO A 86 20.29 -9.53 7.67
CA PRO A 86 19.80 -9.57 9.05
C PRO A 86 19.95 -8.22 9.73
N PHE A 87 19.03 -7.30 9.45
CA PHE A 87 19.03 -5.97 10.04
C PHE A 87 17.76 -5.71 10.86
N GLY A 88 17.85 -4.76 11.81
CA GLY A 88 16.76 -4.27 12.65
C GLY A 88 17.26 -3.27 13.67
N SER A 89 16.37 -2.68 14.46
CA SER A 89 16.67 -1.59 15.39
C SER A 89 16.99 -2.11 16.79
N ALA A 90 18.16 -1.73 17.31
CA ALA A 90 18.61 -2.12 18.64
C ALA A 90 17.81 -1.45 19.79
N ASP A 91 17.19 -0.30 19.52
CA ASP A 91 16.35 0.47 20.46
C ASP A 91 14.88 0.03 20.49
N ILE A 92 14.51 -0.94 19.64
CA ILE A 92 13.18 -1.59 19.67
C ILE A 92 13.38 -3.04 20.12
N GLU A 93 12.93 -3.34 21.35
CA GLU A 93 13.12 -4.66 21.95
C GLU A 93 12.57 -5.79 21.07
N SER A 94 11.37 -5.63 20.52
CA SER A 94 10.73 -6.62 19.65
C SER A 94 11.43 -6.79 18.30
N SER A 95 12.28 -5.86 17.88
CA SER A 95 13.19 -6.00 16.75
C SER A 95 14.45 -6.76 17.16
N ALA A 96 15.22 -6.21 18.08
CA ALA A 96 16.52 -6.73 18.50
C ALA A 96 16.45 -8.20 18.95
N SER A 97 15.44 -8.57 19.74
CA SER A 97 15.29 -9.93 20.30
C SER A 97 14.98 -11.01 19.27
N ARG A 98 14.41 -10.63 18.10
CA ARG A 98 13.94 -11.59 17.09
C ARG A 98 14.99 -11.93 16.03
N ILE A 99 15.94 -11.03 15.74
CA ILE A 99 16.92 -11.19 14.67
C ILE A 99 17.70 -12.52 14.76
N PRO A 100 18.27 -12.94 15.89
CA PRO A 100 19.01 -14.20 15.96
C PRO A 100 18.16 -15.41 15.60
N LYS A 101 16.92 -15.45 16.11
CA LYS A 101 15.97 -16.54 15.87
C LYS A 101 15.57 -16.62 14.40
N TYR A 102 15.14 -15.52 13.80
CA TYR A 102 14.67 -15.53 12.41
C TYR A 102 15.81 -15.71 11.42
N THR A 103 17.02 -15.22 11.74
CA THR A 103 18.24 -15.53 10.98
C THR A 103 18.51 -17.04 10.95
N ALA A 104 18.41 -17.72 12.08
CA ALA A 104 18.58 -19.17 12.13
C ALA A 104 17.47 -19.91 11.35
N GLU A 105 16.20 -19.45 11.44
CA GLU A 105 15.08 -20.06 10.73
C GLU A 105 15.25 -19.94 9.19
N VAL A 106 15.62 -18.77 8.65
CA VAL A 106 15.79 -18.60 7.19
C VAL A 106 17.01 -19.36 6.68
N ARG A 107 18.11 -19.43 7.45
CA ARG A 107 19.26 -20.30 7.12
C ARG A 107 18.84 -21.77 7.01
N ALA A 108 18.02 -22.25 7.93
CA ALA A 108 17.52 -23.63 7.92
C ALA A 108 16.62 -23.91 6.69
N MET A 109 16.01 -22.87 6.10
CA MET A 109 15.24 -22.94 4.84
C MET A 109 16.13 -22.81 3.59
N GLY A 110 17.46 -22.75 3.74
CA GLY A 110 18.40 -22.65 2.60
C GLY A 110 18.58 -21.23 2.06
N VAL A 111 18.22 -20.19 2.82
CA VAL A 111 18.43 -18.80 2.44
C VAL A 111 19.85 -18.37 2.86
N GLU A 112 20.61 -17.78 1.93
CA GLU A 112 21.93 -17.20 2.20
C GLU A 112 21.75 -15.92 3.04
N VAL A 113 22.49 -15.82 4.15
CA VAL A 113 22.51 -14.60 4.95
C VAL A 113 23.74 -13.79 4.55
N VAL A 114 23.51 -12.56 4.11
CA VAL A 114 24.53 -11.64 3.57
C VAL A 114 24.80 -10.49 4.54
N ASP A 115 25.92 -9.78 4.31
CA ASP A 115 26.42 -8.76 5.24
C ASP A 115 26.01 -7.32 4.86
N SER A 116 25.40 -7.12 3.69
CA SER A 116 24.95 -5.80 3.23
C SER A 116 23.76 -5.87 2.27
N ILE A 117 23.05 -4.74 2.12
CA ILE A 117 21.98 -4.57 1.11
C ILE A 117 22.58 -4.67 -0.29
N ALA A 118 23.76 -4.08 -0.53
CA ALA A 118 24.44 -4.13 -1.84
C ALA A 118 24.75 -5.59 -2.26
N ASP A 119 25.24 -6.41 -1.34
CA ASP A 119 25.47 -7.83 -1.61
C ASP A 119 24.16 -8.58 -1.91
N LEU A 120 23.11 -8.33 -1.12
CA LEU A 120 21.78 -8.87 -1.38
C LEU A 120 21.28 -8.51 -2.79
N LEU A 121 21.32 -7.23 -3.17
CA LEU A 121 20.81 -6.72 -4.44
C LEU A 121 21.55 -7.33 -5.66
N SER A 122 22.80 -7.74 -5.51
CA SER A 122 23.55 -8.44 -6.56
C SER A 122 23.05 -9.85 -6.85
N LYS A 123 22.34 -10.46 -5.92
CA LYS A 123 21.90 -11.87 -5.95
C LYS A 123 20.43 -12.06 -6.34
N VAL A 124 19.63 -11.01 -6.27
CA VAL A 124 18.15 -11.11 -6.33
C VAL A 124 17.53 -10.34 -7.49
N ASP A 125 16.30 -10.68 -7.83
CA ASP A 125 15.53 -10.05 -8.89
C ASP A 125 14.45 -9.10 -8.32
N ALA A 126 13.98 -9.34 -7.08
CA ALA A 126 13.01 -8.53 -6.36
C ALA A 126 13.26 -8.57 -4.84
N VAL A 127 12.71 -7.61 -4.11
CA VAL A 127 12.98 -7.42 -2.67
C VAL A 127 11.69 -7.41 -1.85
N LEU A 128 11.73 -8.13 -0.73
CA LEU A 128 10.82 -8.03 0.40
C LEU A 128 11.53 -7.18 1.47
N LEU A 129 11.12 -5.93 1.64
CA LEU A 129 11.65 -5.04 2.67
C LEU A 129 10.79 -5.22 3.92
N GLU A 130 11.27 -6.02 4.85
CA GLU A 130 10.51 -6.50 6.02
C GLU A 130 11.10 -6.02 7.36
N THR A 131 11.97 -5.02 7.35
CA THR A 131 12.42 -4.36 8.59
C THR A 131 11.20 -3.88 9.38
N ASN A 132 11.11 -4.24 10.67
CA ASN A 132 9.95 -3.89 11.49
C ASN A 132 9.86 -2.39 11.81
N ASP A 133 10.98 -1.69 11.74
CA ASP A 133 11.11 -0.26 12.04
C ASP A 133 10.97 0.60 10.78
N GLY A 134 9.85 1.29 10.67
CA GLY A 134 9.55 2.19 9.55
C GLY A 134 10.53 3.36 9.39
N ARG A 135 11.29 3.73 10.44
CA ARG A 135 12.33 4.79 10.36
C ARG A 135 13.45 4.46 9.38
N LEU A 136 13.69 3.17 9.13
CA LEU A 136 14.77 2.67 8.29
C LEU A 136 14.36 2.52 6.82
N HIS A 137 13.07 2.47 6.53
CA HIS A 137 12.56 2.08 5.22
C HIS A 137 12.94 3.05 4.10
N LEU A 138 13.02 4.35 4.36
CA LEU A 138 13.40 5.32 3.32
C LEU A 138 14.81 5.04 2.80
N GLU A 139 15.80 4.89 3.69
CA GLU A 139 17.19 4.64 3.30
C GLU A 139 17.34 3.29 2.59
N GLN A 140 16.74 2.25 3.15
CA GLN A 140 16.77 0.90 2.57
C GLN A 140 16.07 0.85 1.21
N ALA A 141 14.93 1.53 1.06
CA ALA A 141 14.20 1.59 -0.21
C ALA A 141 14.98 2.36 -1.28
N LEU A 142 15.70 3.43 -0.92
CA LEU A 142 16.54 4.18 -1.86
C LEU A 142 17.61 3.29 -2.50
N GLU A 143 18.30 2.43 -1.74
CA GLU A 143 19.27 1.47 -2.29
C GLU A 143 18.60 0.51 -3.27
N VAL A 144 17.40 0.01 -2.94
CA VAL A 144 16.62 -0.89 -3.81
C VAL A 144 16.17 -0.18 -5.09
N PHE A 145 15.69 1.07 -4.99
CA PHE A 145 15.25 1.87 -6.12
C PHE A 145 16.41 2.20 -7.08
N GLN A 146 17.57 2.58 -6.54
CA GLN A 146 18.79 2.83 -7.32
C GLN A 146 19.26 1.58 -8.06
N ALA A 147 19.08 0.40 -7.47
CA ALA A 147 19.37 -0.88 -8.13
C ALA A 147 18.29 -1.31 -9.14
N GLY A 148 17.22 -0.53 -9.33
CA GLY A 148 16.13 -0.82 -10.27
C GLY A 148 15.32 -2.08 -9.94
N LYS A 149 15.31 -2.52 -8.68
CA LYS A 149 14.59 -3.72 -8.26
C LYS A 149 13.17 -3.39 -7.80
N PRO A 150 12.15 -4.18 -8.18
CA PRO A 150 10.82 -4.06 -7.59
C PRO A 150 10.85 -4.47 -6.11
N VAL A 151 10.05 -3.77 -5.29
CA VAL A 151 10.05 -3.99 -3.85
C VAL A 151 8.63 -3.98 -3.26
N PHE A 152 8.37 -4.94 -2.39
CA PHE A 152 7.30 -4.86 -1.41
C PHE A 152 7.87 -4.33 -0.11
N ILE A 153 7.27 -3.27 0.44
CA ILE A 153 7.63 -2.71 1.75
C ILE A 153 6.58 -3.14 2.77
N ASP A 154 7.00 -3.88 3.78
CA ASP A 154 6.09 -4.29 4.84
C ASP A 154 5.63 -3.10 5.69
N LYS A 155 4.54 -3.27 6.43
CA LYS A 155 4.03 -2.26 7.35
C LYS A 155 4.91 -2.17 8.63
N PRO A 156 5.04 -0.98 9.22
CA PRO A 156 4.62 0.30 8.70
C PRO A 156 5.57 0.80 7.61
N THR A 157 5.04 1.34 6.52
CA THR A 157 5.86 1.86 5.39
C THR A 157 6.86 2.93 5.82
N GLY A 158 6.56 3.67 6.86
CA GLY A 158 7.41 4.66 7.52
C GLY A 158 6.95 4.90 8.94
N SER A 159 7.76 5.54 9.77
CA SER A 159 7.42 5.86 11.16
C SER A 159 6.56 7.13 11.30
N ARG A 160 6.47 7.94 10.24
CA ARG A 160 5.69 9.17 10.11
C ARG A 160 5.31 9.43 8.66
N LEU A 161 4.29 10.28 8.44
CA LEU A 161 3.74 10.55 7.11
C LEU A 161 4.79 11.11 6.12
N ALA A 162 5.70 11.96 6.59
CA ALA A 162 6.73 12.55 5.73
C ALA A 162 7.66 11.48 5.10
N GLU A 163 8.00 10.42 5.82
CA GLU A 163 8.81 9.32 5.31
C GLU A 163 8.06 8.52 4.24
N VAL A 164 6.77 8.26 4.48
CA VAL A 164 5.92 7.56 3.49
C VAL A 164 5.81 8.38 2.19
N VAL A 165 5.57 9.69 2.30
CA VAL A 165 5.55 10.59 1.15
C VAL A 165 6.91 10.59 0.43
N ALA A 166 8.02 10.66 1.17
CA ALA A 166 9.37 10.62 0.61
C ALA A 166 9.66 9.32 -0.14
N ILE A 167 9.27 8.16 0.41
CA ILE A 167 9.44 6.85 -0.25
C ILE A 167 8.73 6.84 -1.61
N TYR A 168 7.47 7.30 -1.69
CA TYR A 168 6.74 7.29 -2.96
C TYR A 168 7.25 8.37 -3.93
N GLN A 169 7.72 9.52 -3.46
CA GLN A 169 8.40 10.52 -4.32
C GLN A 169 9.72 9.98 -4.88
N ALA A 170 10.52 9.30 -4.06
CA ALA A 170 11.74 8.63 -4.52
C ALA A 170 11.41 7.51 -5.52
N ALA A 171 10.37 6.71 -5.26
CA ALA A 171 9.94 5.68 -6.20
C ALA A 171 9.53 6.26 -7.55
N GLU A 172 8.84 7.41 -7.59
CA GLU A 172 8.50 8.12 -8.82
C GLU A 172 9.77 8.59 -9.54
N HIS A 173 10.72 9.22 -8.83
CA HIS A 173 12.00 9.67 -9.39
C HIS A 173 12.77 8.53 -10.07
N TYR A 174 12.92 7.40 -9.39
CA TYR A 174 13.64 6.22 -9.91
C TYR A 174 12.77 5.34 -10.83
N ARG A 175 11.49 5.68 -11.05
CA ARG A 175 10.51 4.84 -11.75
C ARG A 175 10.43 3.43 -11.16
N ALA A 176 10.63 3.33 -9.86
CA ALA A 176 10.65 2.07 -9.14
C ALA A 176 9.25 1.50 -8.97
N LYS A 177 9.17 0.17 -9.03
CA LYS A 177 7.93 -0.57 -8.77
C LYS A 177 7.87 -0.87 -7.27
N VAL A 178 6.89 -0.31 -6.58
CA VAL A 178 6.73 -0.45 -5.12
C VAL A 178 5.27 -0.52 -4.73
N PHE A 179 4.95 -1.32 -3.71
CA PHE A 179 3.73 -1.17 -2.92
C PHE A 179 3.97 -1.62 -1.47
N SER A 180 3.05 -1.21 -0.62
CA SER A 180 3.00 -1.62 0.78
C SER A 180 1.57 -1.98 1.14
N SER A 181 1.38 -2.93 2.04
CA SER A 181 0.06 -3.29 2.56
C SER A 181 0.15 -4.12 3.84
N SER A 182 -0.88 -4.04 4.67
CA SER A 182 -1.15 -5.05 5.68
C SER A 182 -1.83 -6.28 5.05
N SER A 183 -1.53 -7.47 5.57
CA SER A 183 -2.22 -8.71 5.17
C SER A 183 -3.73 -8.68 5.43
N LEU A 184 -4.21 -7.81 6.31
CA LEU A 184 -5.63 -7.64 6.62
C LEU A 184 -6.45 -7.15 5.42
N ARG A 185 -5.83 -6.37 4.52
CA ARG A 185 -6.43 -5.93 3.25
C ARG A 185 -6.98 -7.10 2.45
N PHE A 186 -6.21 -8.18 2.40
CA PHE A 186 -6.51 -9.36 1.58
C PHE A 186 -7.30 -10.44 2.32
N SER A 187 -7.89 -10.11 3.47
CA SER A 187 -8.87 -11.00 4.12
C SER A 187 -10.09 -11.18 3.21
N PRO A 188 -10.62 -12.41 3.05
CA PRO A 188 -11.69 -12.68 2.09
C PRO A 188 -12.91 -11.77 2.21
N GLY A 189 -13.39 -11.52 3.44
CA GLY A 189 -14.52 -10.63 3.67
C GLY A 189 -14.26 -9.18 3.27
N ALA A 190 -13.06 -8.64 3.53
CA ALA A 190 -12.68 -7.31 3.11
C ALA A 190 -12.63 -7.19 1.58
N GLN A 191 -12.12 -8.21 0.88
CA GLN A 191 -12.08 -8.24 -0.58
C GLN A 191 -13.48 -8.38 -1.21
N GLU A 192 -14.38 -9.18 -0.61
CA GLU A 192 -15.77 -9.27 -1.06
C GLU A 192 -16.50 -7.92 -0.94
N ILE A 193 -16.25 -7.17 0.15
CA ILE A 193 -16.80 -5.82 0.34
C ILE A 193 -16.26 -4.88 -0.75
N ARG A 194 -14.95 -4.87 -0.96
CA ARG A 194 -14.30 -4.05 -1.99
C ARG A 194 -14.80 -4.39 -3.40
N ALA A 195 -15.14 -5.65 -3.66
CA ALA A 195 -15.77 -6.12 -4.90
C ALA A 195 -17.27 -5.77 -5.03
N GLY A 196 -17.86 -5.07 -4.06
CA GLY A 196 -19.24 -4.55 -4.13
C GLY A 196 -20.31 -5.49 -3.59
N LYS A 197 -19.98 -6.46 -2.75
CA LYS A 197 -20.94 -7.40 -2.15
C LYS A 197 -22.16 -6.69 -1.50
N PHE A 198 -21.94 -5.54 -0.87
CA PHE A 198 -22.98 -4.75 -0.21
C PHE A 198 -23.35 -3.48 -0.99
N GLY A 199 -22.97 -3.37 -2.28
CA GLY A 199 -23.14 -2.15 -3.07
C GLY A 199 -22.18 -1.04 -2.64
N ASP A 200 -22.56 0.23 -2.90
CA ASP A 200 -21.76 1.38 -2.48
C ASP A 200 -21.64 1.42 -0.97
N VAL A 201 -20.41 1.51 -0.47
CA VAL A 201 -20.14 1.58 0.96
C VAL A 201 -20.43 2.99 1.47
N LEU A 202 -21.39 3.09 2.39
CA LEU A 202 -21.86 4.33 3.01
C LEU A 202 -21.15 4.62 4.32
N GLY A 203 -20.63 3.58 4.98
CA GLY A 203 -19.86 3.68 6.22
C GLY A 203 -19.19 2.37 6.59
N CYS A 204 -18.17 2.46 7.47
CA CYS A 204 -17.45 1.28 7.95
C CYS A 204 -16.90 1.53 9.36
N ASP A 205 -17.04 0.55 10.24
CA ASP A 205 -16.42 0.51 11.56
C ASP A 205 -15.42 -0.64 11.61
N ALA A 206 -14.12 -0.33 11.64
CA ALA A 206 -13.06 -1.33 11.73
C ALA A 206 -12.39 -1.32 13.09
N TYR A 207 -11.87 -2.48 13.53
CA TYR A 207 -11.10 -2.59 14.75
C TYR A 207 -9.93 -3.55 14.62
N SER A 208 -8.87 -3.27 15.41
CA SER A 208 -7.73 -4.16 15.58
C SER A 208 -7.06 -3.98 16.95
N PRO A 209 -6.17 -4.90 17.36
CA PRO A 209 -5.19 -4.58 18.39
C PRO A 209 -4.42 -3.31 18.00
N CYS A 210 -3.98 -2.52 18.98
CA CYS A 210 -3.30 -1.24 18.76
C CYS A 210 -2.22 -1.00 19.83
N ALA A 211 -1.22 -1.87 19.87
CA ALA A 211 -0.03 -1.62 20.67
C ALA A 211 0.69 -0.36 20.16
N LEU A 212 1.21 0.45 21.06
CA LEU A 212 1.97 1.65 20.76
C LEU A 212 3.46 1.33 20.82
N GLU A 213 4.23 2.04 20.02
CA GLU A 213 5.69 2.03 20.02
C GLU A 213 6.20 3.49 20.03
N PRO A 214 6.96 3.92 21.05
CA PRO A 214 7.33 5.33 21.21
C PRO A 214 8.12 5.93 20.04
N THR A 215 8.75 5.09 19.23
CA THR A 215 9.54 5.51 18.06
C THR A 215 8.69 5.83 16.82
N HIS A 216 7.38 5.52 16.87
CA HIS A 216 6.45 5.67 15.76
C HIS A 216 5.23 6.51 16.13
N VAL A 217 4.55 7.08 15.14
CA VAL A 217 3.22 7.67 15.33
C VAL A 217 2.28 6.61 15.90
N ASP A 218 1.44 6.98 16.86
CA ASP A 218 0.65 6.08 17.70
C ASP A 218 -0.01 4.90 16.96
N LEU A 219 -0.70 5.19 15.86
CA LEU A 219 -1.44 4.16 15.13
C LEU A 219 -0.57 3.37 14.13
N TYR A 220 0.64 3.85 13.79
CA TYR A 220 1.46 3.26 12.73
C TYR A 220 2.01 1.89 13.10
N TRP A 221 2.37 1.68 14.38
CA TRP A 221 3.01 0.44 14.81
C TRP A 221 2.11 -0.79 14.64
N TYR A 222 0.88 -0.72 15.17
CA TYR A 222 -0.05 -1.84 15.13
C TYR A 222 -1.47 -1.47 14.67
N GLY A 223 -1.92 -0.26 14.94
CA GLY A 223 -3.22 0.25 14.49
C GLY A 223 -3.38 0.28 12.96
N ILE A 224 -2.26 0.37 12.23
CA ILE A 224 -2.19 0.28 10.78
C ILE A 224 -3.00 -0.89 10.21
N HIS A 225 -3.03 -2.04 10.88
CA HIS A 225 -3.80 -3.21 10.42
C HIS A 225 -5.30 -2.93 10.31
N GLY A 226 -5.90 -2.31 11.33
CA GLY A 226 -7.33 -1.97 11.31
C GLY A 226 -7.64 -0.77 10.41
N VAL A 227 -6.72 0.21 10.33
CA VAL A 227 -6.86 1.34 9.39
C VAL A 227 -6.77 0.84 7.94
N GLU A 228 -5.90 -0.12 7.64
CA GLU A 228 -5.84 -0.78 6.33
C GLU A 228 -7.18 -1.46 5.99
N SER A 229 -7.78 -2.17 6.95
CA SER A 229 -9.11 -2.79 6.76
C SER A 229 -10.21 -1.75 6.51
N LEU A 230 -10.17 -0.61 7.24
CA LEU A 230 -11.08 0.51 7.03
C LEU A 230 -10.99 1.05 5.59
N PHE A 231 -9.76 1.36 5.14
CA PHE A 231 -9.54 1.87 3.78
C PHE A 231 -9.82 0.83 2.70
N THR A 232 -9.62 -0.45 2.97
CA THR A 232 -10.02 -1.52 2.05
C THR A 232 -11.52 -1.46 1.74
N CYS A 233 -12.34 -1.16 2.75
CA CYS A 233 -13.80 -1.05 2.59
C CYS A 233 -14.24 0.32 2.06
N MET A 234 -13.70 1.41 2.62
CA MET A 234 -14.13 2.78 2.32
C MET A 234 -13.50 3.37 1.04
N GLY A 235 -12.32 2.88 0.65
CA GLY A 235 -11.51 3.48 -0.41
C GLY A 235 -10.87 4.81 -0.01
N GLU A 236 -10.26 5.47 -0.99
CA GLU A 236 -9.73 6.82 -0.87
C GLU A 236 -10.85 7.86 -0.66
N GLY A 237 -10.48 9.11 -0.30
CA GLY A 237 -11.40 10.23 -0.18
C GLY A 237 -11.71 10.65 1.26
N CYS A 238 -10.95 10.19 2.26
CA CYS A 238 -11.01 10.78 3.61
C CYS A 238 -10.55 12.23 3.58
N VAL A 239 -11.34 13.15 4.16
CA VAL A 239 -11.05 14.60 4.14
C VAL A 239 -10.72 15.15 5.53
N GLN A 240 -11.20 14.51 6.59
CA GLN A 240 -11.07 15.00 7.96
C GLN A 240 -11.10 13.86 8.96
N VAL A 241 -10.37 14.00 10.06
CA VAL A 241 -10.32 13.02 11.16
C VAL A 241 -10.47 13.70 12.51
N THR A 242 -11.24 13.07 13.42
CA THR A 242 -11.24 13.34 14.86
C THR A 242 -10.76 12.11 15.61
N HIS A 243 -10.17 12.30 16.80
CA HIS A 243 -9.60 11.21 17.57
C HIS A 243 -9.83 11.36 19.06
N GLN A 244 -10.29 10.29 19.69
CA GLN A 244 -10.38 10.14 21.15
C GLN A 244 -9.49 8.98 21.58
N SER A 245 -8.75 9.18 22.67
CA SER A 245 -7.82 8.20 23.21
C SER A 245 -7.99 8.01 24.70
N THR A 246 -7.92 6.78 25.13
CA THR A 246 -7.86 6.39 26.55
C THR A 246 -6.68 5.45 26.78
N LYS A 247 -6.43 5.05 28.02
CA LYS A 247 -5.41 4.05 28.34
C LYS A 247 -5.60 2.75 27.53
N ASP A 248 -6.85 2.33 27.35
CA ASP A 248 -7.19 0.99 26.83
C ASP A 248 -7.67 1.00 25.39
N ALA A 249 -7.91 2.17 24.79
CA ALA A 249 -8.45 2.25 23.43
C ALA A 249 -8.12 3.56 22.71
N GLU A 250 -8.07 3.48 21.40
CA GLU A 250 -8.11 4.59 20.45
C GLU A 250 -9.43 4.55 19.67
N LEU A 251 -10.00 5.71 19.35
CA LEU A 251 -11.13 5.83 18.42
C LEU A 251 -10.89 7.00 17.48
N ALA A 252 -10.52 6.69 16.24
CA ALA A 252 -10.43 7.66 15.17
C ALA A 252 -11.70 7.62 14.31
N VAL A 253 -12.28 8.79 14.02
CA VAL A 253 -13.48 8.95 13.18
C VAL A 253 -13.09 9.80 11.98
N GLY A 254 -13.19 9.23 10.78
CA GLY A 254 -12.95 9.91 9.53
C GLY A 254 -14.23 10.30 8.81
N ILE A 255 -14.20 11.46 8.16
CA ILE A 255 -15.23 11.88 7.20
C ILE A 255 -14.65 11.75 5.81
N TRP A 256 -15.33 11.04 4.94
CA TRP A 256 -15.01 10.88 3.51
C TRP A 256 -15.84 11.83 2.65
N ASP A 257 -15.39 12.03 1.43
CA ASP A 257 -16.16 12.75 0.40
C ASP A 257 -17.61 12.24 0.35
N GLY A 258 -18.56 13.16 0.15
CA GLY A 258 -19.98 12.84 0.16
C GLY A 258 -20.57 12.60 1.55
N GLY A 259 -19.80 12.87 2.64
CA GLY A 259 -20.27 12.78 4.02
C GLY A 259 -20.29 11.35 4.58
N ARG A 260 -19.65 10.38 3.94
CA ARG A 260 -19.51 9.01 4.45
C ARG A 260 -18.65 9.00 5.72
N ILE A 261 -18.98 8.15 6.68
CA ILE A 261 -18.27 8.05 7.96
C ILE A 261 -17.59 6.70 8.05
N GLY A 262 -16.30 6.73 8.41
CA GLY A 262 -15.53 5.53 8.74
C GLY A 262 -14.86 5.66 10.10
N THR A 263 -14.85 4.59 10.89
CA THR A 263 -14.23 4.59 12.22
C THR A 263 -13.17 3.51 12.33
N PHE A 264 -12.11 3.82 13.08
CA PHE A 264 -11.12 2.85 13.52
C PHE A 264 -11.09 2.80 15.04
N ARG A 265 -11.31 1.61 15.60
CA ARG A 265 -11.11 1.33 17.02
C ARG A 265 -9.84 0.52 17.24
N GLY A 266 -8.85 1.14 17.88
CA GLY A 266 -7.64 0.46 18.36
C GLY A 266 -7.86 -0.08 19.76
N ILE A 267 -7.53 -1.35 20.00
CA ILE A 267 -7.78 -2.05 21.26
C ILE A 267 -6.45 -2.37 21.95
N ARG A 268 -6.27 -1.89 23.19
CA ARG A 268 -5.12 -2.19 24.04
C ARG A 268 -5.51 -2.95 25.31
N GLY A 269 -6.70 -2.68 25.84
CA GLY A 269 -7.21 -3.32 27.05
C GLY A 269 -8.26 -4.38 26.74
N GLY A 270 -8.28 -5.48 27.53
CA GLY A 270 -9.23 -6.57 27.39
C GLY A 270 -8.96 -7.50 26.22
N SER A 271 -9.99 -8.19 25.76
CA SER A 271 -9.90 -9.07 24.59
C SER A 271 -9.75 -8.26 23.31
N SER A 272 -8.88 -8.67 22.43
CA SER A 272 -8.62 -7.98 21.16
C SER A 272 -8.66 -8.93 19.96
N GLY A 273 -8.90 -8.40 18.78
CA GLY A 273 -8.98 -9.15 17.54
C GLY A 273 -9.10 -8.21 16.35
N TYR A 274 -9.30 -8.79 15.16
CA TYR A 274 -9.47 -8.05 13.92
C TYR A 274 -10.89 -8.19 13.40
N GLY A 275 -11.47 -7.12 12.84
CA GLY A 275 -12.79 -7.17 12.26
C GLY A 275 -13.41 -5.80 12.04
N GLY A 276 -14.72 -5.81 11.84
CA GLY A 276 -15.49 -4.58 11.62
C GLY A 276 -16.84 -4.87 10.99
N SER A 277 -17.61 -3.80 10.81
CA SER A 277 -18.91 -3.80 10.12
C SER A 277 -18.88 -2.80 8.98
N VAL A 278 -19.44 -3.18 7.83
CA VAL A 278 -19.67 -2.29 6.70
C VAL A 278 -21.16 -2.01 6.55
N PHE A 279 -21.50 -0.77 6.22
CA PHE A 279 -22.85 -0.29 5.95
C PHE A 279 -22.89 0.11 4.47
N GLY A 280 -23.51 -0.73 3.65
CA GLY A 280 -23.61 -0.53 2.21
C GLY A 280 -25.03 -0.29 1.75
N ALA A 281 -25.17 0.22 0.53
CA ALA A 281 -26.46 0.54 -0.08
C ALA A 281 -27.37 -0.70 -0.27
N LYS A 282 -26.81 -1.91 -0.29
CA LYS A 282 -27.53 -3.18 -0.48
C LYS A 282 -27.55 -4.06 0.77
N GLY A 283 -26.96 -3.63 1.89
CA GLY A 283 -26.97 -4.40 3.13
C GLY A 283 -25.87 -4.02 4.10
N ILE A 284 -25.90 -4.66 5.26
CA ILE A 284 -24.89 -4.52 6.33
C ILE A 284 -24.20 -5.87 6.46
N GLY A 285 -22.86 -5.84 6.66
CA GLY A 285 -22.10 -7.06 6.81
C GLY A 285 -20.83 -6.90 7.64
N ALA A 286 -20.22 -8.03 8.00
CA ALA A 286 -18.94 -8.05 8.71
C ALA A 286 -17.78 -8.05 7.73
N ILE A 287 -16.65 -7.39 8.11
CA ILE A 287 -15.36 -7.47 7.39
C ILE A 287 -14.82 -8.92 7.42
N GLY A 288 -15.23 -9.69 8.42
CA GLY A 288 -14.82 -11.08 8.56
C GLY A 288 -13.49 -11.25 9.31
N PRO A 289 -13.11 -12.50 9.57
CA PRO A 289 -11.89 -12.82 10.30
C PRO A 289 -10.64 -12.60 9.42
N TYR A 290 -9.50 -12.51 10.08
CA TYR A 290 -8.20 -12.48 9.44
C TYR A 290 -7.93 -13.75 8.61
N GLY A 291 -7.53 -13.58 7.36
CA GLY A 291 -7.33 -14.68 6.40
C GLY A 291 -5.93 -15.30 6.36
N GLY A 292 -5.01 -14.87 7.24
CA GLY A 292 -3.60 -15.29 7.20
C GLY A 292 -2.76 -14.50 6.21
N TYR A 293 -1.50 -14.92 6.02
CA TYR A 293 -0.53 -14.18 5.19
C TYR A 293 -0.60 -14.56 3.70
N ARG A 294 -1.02 -15.79 3.39
CA ARG A 294 -0.98 -16.30 2.00
C ARG A 294 -1.67 -15.38 0.98
N PRO A 295 -2.85 -14.81 1.22
CA PRO A 295 -3.46 -13.89 0.26
C PRO A 295 -2.57 -12.69 -0.10
N LEU A 296 -1.88 -12.09 0.88
CA LEU A 296 -0.92 -11.02 0.62
C LEU A 296 0.30 -11.54 -0.17
N VAL A 297 0.85 -12.71 0.19
CA VAL A 297 2.02 -13.28 -0.50
C VAL A 297 1.70 -13.59 -1.97
N ILE A 298 0.48 -14.01 -2.28
CA ILE A 298 -0.01 -14.18 -3.65
C ILE A 298 -0.01 -12.83 -4.40
N GLU A 299 -0.50 -11.76 -3.79
CA GLU A 299 -0.51 -10.44 -4.42
C GLU A 299 0.91 -9.86 -4.58
N ILE A 300 1.83 -10.15 -3.66
CA ILE A 300 3.26 -9.81 -3.80
C ILE A 300 3.85 -10.55 -5.02
N ALA A 301 3.59 -11.83 -5.17
CA ALA A 301 4.07 -12.62 -6.32
C ALA A 301 3.50 -12.07 -7.65
N LYS A 302 2.20 -11.77 -7.71
CA LYS A 302 1.56 -11.14 -8.87
C LYS A 302 2.20 -9.79 -9.20
N PHE A 303 2.42 -8.95 -8.18
CA PHE A 303 3.08 -7.66 -8.36
C PHE A 303 4.49 -7.82 -8.93
N PHE A 304 5.31 -8.71 -8.39
CA PHE A 304 6.66 -8.94 -8.91
C PHE A 304 6.65 -9.46 -10.35
N ARG A 305 5.68 -10.28 -10.72
CA ARG A 305 5.54 -10.82 -12.08
C ARG A 305 5.05 -9.77 -13.07
N THR A 306 4.08 -8.95 -12.70
CA THR A 306 3.40 -8.02 -13.61
C THR A 306 3.90 -6.57 -13.51
N GLY A 307 4.49 -6.20 -12.38
CA GLY A 307 4.83 -4.82 -12.02
C GLY A 307 3.61 -3.95 -11.70
N GLN A 308 2.42 -4.54 -11.58
CA GLN A 308 1.20 -3.82 -11.22
C GLN A 308 0.94 -3.90 -9.72
N SER A 309 0.93 -2.75 -9.06
CA SER A 309 0.63 -2.67 -7.63
C SER A 309 -0.86 -2.95 -7.35
N PRO A 310 -1.20 -3.83 -6.39
CA PRO A 310 -2.58 -4.05 -5.98
C PRO A 310 -3.14 -2.91 -5.12
N VAL A 311 -2.28 -2.01 -4.63
CA VAL A 311 -2.64 -0.84 -3.81
C VAL A 311 -1.98 0.39 -4.40
N SER A 312 -2.75 1.45 -4.67
CA SER A 312 -2.20 2.69 -5.22
C SER A 312 -1.31 3.40 -4.20
N ALA A 313 -0.31 4.15 -4.69
CA ALA A 313 0.47 5.06 -3.84
C ALA A 313 -0.43 6.06 -3.10
N GLY A 314 -1.48 6.55 -3.78
CA GLY A 314 -2.47 7.48 -3.21
C GLY A 314 -3.20 6.87 -2.02
N GLU A 315 -3.71 5.64 -2.16
CA GLU A 315 -4.40 4.95 -1.07
C GLU A 315 -3.47 4.68 0.12
N THR A 316 -2.24 4.23 -0.13
CA THR A 316 -1.24 4.04 0.94
C THR A 316 -0.96 5.37 1.66
N ILE A 317 -0.65 6.44 0.93
CA ILE A 317 -0.39 7.75 1.54
C ILE A 317 -1.61 8.25 2.35
N GLN A 318 -2.83 8.05 1.86
CA GLN A 318 -4.03 8.46 2.60
C GLN A 318 -4.26 7.67 3.89
N ILE A 319 -3.92 6.38 3.92
CA ILE A 319 -3.93 5.57 5.15
C ILE A 319 -3.04 6.20 6.22
N TYR A 320 -1.81 6.58 5.84
CA TYR A 320 -0.88 7.22 6.76
C TYR A 320 -1.27 8.66 7.09
N ALA A 321 -1.87 9.40 6.17
CA ALA A 321 -2.41 10.74 6.42
C ALA A 321 -3.59 10.70 7.40
N PHE A 322 -4.47 9.71 7.32
CA PHE A 322 -5.53 9.47 8.30
C PHE A 322 -4.95 9.28 9.72
N MET A 323 -3.95 8.42 9.87
CA MET A 323 -3.31 8.16 11.16
C MET A 323 -2.55 9.38 11.69
N GLN A 324 -1.90 10.17 10.81
CA GLN A 324 -1.24 11.42 11.17
C GLN A 324 -2.25 12.49 11.61
N ALA A 325 -3.39 12.61 10.92
CA ALA A 325 -4.46 13.51 11.31
C ALA A 325 -5.11 13.08 12.63
N ALA A 326 -5.26 11.78 12.88
CA ALA A 326 -5.71 11.25 14.16
C ALA A 326 -4.76 11.65 15.31
N LEU A 327 -3.44 11.52 15.14
CA LEU A 327 -2.46 11.98 16.13
C LEU A 327 -2.58 13.49 16.38
N ALA A 328 -2.65 14.30 15.30
CA ALA A 328 -2.78 15.75 15.43
C ALA A 328 -4.09 16.15 16.12
N SER A 329 -5.19 15.46 15.83
CA SER A 329 -6.47 15.66 16.54
C SER A 329 -6.36 15.33 18.01
N LYS A 330 -5.76 14.18 18.38
CA LYS A 330 -5.50 13.78 19.77
C LYS A 330 -4.70 14.86 20.53
N GLN A 331 -3.62 15.36 19.95
CA GLN A 331 -2.75 16.39 20.53
C GLN A 331 -3.48 17.72 20.74
N ARG A 332 -4.53 17.98 19.96
CA ARG A 332 -5.37 19.20 20.04
C ARG A 332 -6.66 18.99 20.83
N GLY A 333 -6.77 17.92 21.61
CA GLY A 333 -7.95 17.66 22.46
C GLY A 333 -9.15 17.09 21.70
N GLY A 334 -8.95 16.45 20.55
CA GLY A 334 -10.00 15.77 19.78
C GLY A 334 -10.71 16.65 18.75
N VAL A 335 -10.18 17.86 18.46
CA VAL A 335 -10.75 18.71 17.39
C VAL A 335 -10.49 18.11 16.00
N PRO A 336 -11.36 18.39 15.01
CA PRO A 336 -11.16 17.93 13.64
C PRO A 336 -9.85 18.43 13.03
N VAL A 337 -9.14 17.54 12.32
CA VAL A 337 -7.93 17.86 11.54
C VAL A 337 -8.13 17.37 10.10
N THR A 338 -7.84 18.21 9.12
CA THR A 338 -8.02 17.85 7.71
C THR A 338 -6.83 17.06 7.19
N ILE A 339 -7.08 16.19 6.22
CA ILE A 339 -6.02 15.45 5.50
C ILE A 339 -5.10 16.43 4.78
N ASP A 340 -5.64 17.49 4.16
CA ASP A 340 -4.85 18.51 3.46
C ASP A 340 -3.84 19.21 4.37
N GLU A 341 -4.21 19.48 5.64
CA GLU A 341 -3.31 20.12 6.61
C GLU A 341 -2.08 19.24 6.89
N VAL A 342 -2.29 17.96 7.19
CA VAL A 342 -1.16 17.06 7.49
C VAL A 342 -0.34 16.75 6.25
N MET A 343 -0.96 16.64 5.09
CA MET A 343 -0.27 16.43 3.81
C MET A 343 0.59 17.62 3.40
N LYS A 344 0.13 18.85 3.64
CA LYS A 344 0.93 20.06 3.36
C LYS A 344 2.23 20.05 4.17
N THR A 345 2.16 19.72 5.44
CA THR A 345 3.33 19.61 6.33
C THR A 345 4.24 18.47 5.87
N ALA A 346 3.66 17.29 5.64
CA ALA A 346 4.42 16.10 5.26
C ALA A 346 5.18 16.27 3.93
N LYS A 347 4.60 16.94 2.93
CA LYS A 347 5.28 17.21 1.66
C LYS A 347 6.53 18.09 1.83
N VAL A 348 6.46 19.10 2.70
CA VAL A 348 7.61 19.98 2.99
C VAL A 348 8.71 19.19 3.71
N GLU A 349 8.35 18.37 4.66
CA GLU A 349 9.29 17.53 5.39
C GLU A 349 9.89 16.43 4.50
N ALA A 350 9.09 15.80 3.64
CA ALA A 350 9.55 14.81 2.68
C ALA A 350 10.60 15.36 1.72
N ALA A 351 10.39 16.59 1.21
CA ALA A 351 11.38 17.25 0.35
C ALA A 351 12.74 17.43 1.07
N LYS A 352 12.73 17.77 2.36
CA LYS A 352 13.96 17.86 3.16
C LYS A 352 14.63 16.51 3.38
N LEU A 353 13.83 15.43 3.57
CA LEU A 353 14.36 14.07 3.71
C LEU A 353 15.07 13.58 2.45
N LEU A 354 14.67 14.07 1.29
CA LEU A 354 15.20 13.68 -0.02
C LEU A 354 16.31 14.63 -0.53
N GLU A 355 16.58 15.73 0.17
CA GLU A 355 17.62 16.68 -0.23
C GLU A 355 19.00 16.00 -0.30
N GLY A 356 19.62 16.07 -1.49
CA GLY A 356 20.89 15.44 -1.78
C GLY A 356 20.87 13.91 -1.95
N LYS A 357 19.68 13.29 -1.99
CA LYS A 357 19.51 11.83 -2.16
C LYS A 357 18.92 11.40 -3.52
N LEU A 358 18.33 12.34 -4.25
CA LEU A 358 17.75 12.12 -5.58
C LEU A 358 18.61 12.70 -6.69
#